data_c8574e496c0c9f3e28fe32266de45aca
#
_entry.id   c8574e496c0c9f3e28fe32266de45aca
#
_cell.length_a   1.000
_cell.length_b   1.000
_cell.length_c   1.000
_cell.angle_alpha   90.00
_cell.angle_beta   90.00
_cell.angle_gamma   90.00
#
_symmetry.space_group_name_H-M   'P 1'
#
loop_
_entity.id
_entity.type
_entity.pdbx_description
1 polymer ?
#
loop_
_entity_poly.entity_id
_entity_poly.type
_entity_poly.pdbx_seq_one_letter_code
_entity_poly.pdbx_strand_id
1 'polypeptide(L)'
;MRKDIRRLIAYYTKKFNTRNPFEIADFLNIEVQIGPLGSRCGCYMFLKNHRCIFLNEELSEHEMELVMAHELGHAIMHRKENCYFIRNKTLLLTSKTEIEANTFAAELLISDEVIQENSKLTTEQLSRLLGYEQSLIELRLKSYRDM
;
A
#
# COMPACT_ATOMS: atom_id res chain seq x y z
N MET A 1 9.18 -5.45 -13.18
CA MET A 1 8.03 -5.03 -12.39
C MET A 1 8.41 -4.48 -11.02
N ARG A 2 9.08 -5.26 -10.18
CA ARG A 2 9.48 -4.80 -8.83
C ARG A 2 10.43 -3.63 -8.84
N LYS A 3 11.36 -3.60 -9.78
CA LYS A 3 12.29 -2.47 -9.93
C LYS A 3 11.54 -1.18 -10.28
N ASP A 4 10.47 -1.30 -11.07
CA ASP A 4 9.66 -0.16 -11.43
C ASP A 4 8.90 0.40 -10.24
N ILE A 5 8.38 -0.49 -9.38
CA ILE A 5 7.68 -0.07 -8.16
C ILE A 5 8.66 0.63 -7.21
N ARG A 6 9.86 0.09 -7.02
CA ARG A 6 10.88 0.75 -6.21
C ARG A 6 11.22 2.14 -6.75
N ARG A 7 11.32 2.28 -8.06
CA ARG A 7 11.57 3.58 -8.68
C ARG A 7 10.43 4.55 -8.44
N LEU A 8 9.19 4.08 -8.53
CA LEU A 8 8.02 4.90 -8.24
C LEU A 8 8.03 5.40 -6.79
N ILE A 9 8.28 4.50 -5.85
CA ILE A 9 8.35 4.85 -4.43
C ILE A 9 9.47 5.87 -4.20
N ALA A 10 10.66 5.63 -4.74
CA ALA A 10 11.79 6.55 -4.61
C ALA A 10 11.45 7.93 -5.20
N TYR A 11 10.80 7.94 -6.34
CA TYR A 11 10.41 9.18 -7.02
C TYR A 11 9.43 9.99 -6.16
N TYR A 12 8.33 9.37 -5.71
CA TYR A 12 7.30 10.09 -4.98
C TYR A 12 7.74 10.49 -3.57
N THR A 13 8.46 9.63 -2.87
CA THR A 13 8.93 9.93 -1.51
C THR A 13 9.95 11.06 -1.52
N LYS A 14 10.79 11.13 -2.54
CA LYS A 14 11.74 12.21 -2.70
C LYS A 14 11.06 13.51 -3.12
N LYS A 15 10.17 13.43 -4.13
CA LYS A 15 9.48 14.61 -4.66
C LYS A 15 8.64 15.31 -3.60
N PHE A 16 7.90 14.54 -2.80
CA PHE A 16 6.98 15.10 -1.81
C PHE A 16 7.56 15.08 -0.39
N ASN A 17 8.75 14.53 -0.23
CA ASN A 17 9.44 14.44 1.05
C ASN A 17 8.58 13.80 2.16
N THR A 18 7.90 12.72 1.83
CA THR A 18 7.04 12.00 2.77
C THR A 18 6.83 10.56 2.32
N ARG A 19 6.58 9.68 3.27
CA ARG A 19 6.14 8.30 3.02
C ARG A 19 4.67 8.10 3.44
N ASN A 20 4.02 9.15 3.87
CA ASN A 20 2.63 9.08 4.30
C ASN A 20 1.72 8.98 3.06
N PRO A 21 0.95 7.89 2.89
CA PRO A 21 0.14 7.71 1.69
C PRO A 21 -0.96 8.76 1.55
N PHE A 22 -1.46 9.30 2.66
CA PHE A 22 -2.48 10.35 2.62
C PHE A 22 -1.90 11.65 2.07
N GLU A 23 -0.69 11.99 2.50
CA GLU A 23 -0.02 13.19 2.00
C GLU A 23 0.31 13.08 0.52
N ILE A 24 0.81 11.92 0.09
CA ILE A 24 1.10 11.69 -1.33
C ILE A 24 -0.16 11.80 -2.17
N ALA A 25 -1.26 11.22 -1.72
CA ALA A 25 -2.55 11.31 -2.42
C ALA A 25 -2.99 12.77 -2.56
N ASP A 26 -2.82 13.55 -1.51
CA ASP A 26 -3.18 14.98 -1.54
C ASP A 26 -2.36 15.74 -2.58
N PHE A 27 -1.05 15.53 -2.61
CA PHE A 27 -0.19 16.13 -3.62
C PHE A 27 -0.57 15.75 -5.05
N LEU A 28 -1.11 14.54 -5.23
CA LEU A 28 -1.51 14.03 -6.54
C LEU A 28 -2.97 14.36 -6.91
N ASN A 29 -3.66 15.11 -6.06
CA ASN A 29 -5.08 15.46 -6.25
C ASN A 29 -5.97 14.23 -6.34
N ILE A 30 -5.67 13.21 -5.55
CA ILE A 30 -6.52 12.03 -5.41
C ILE A 30 -7.48 12.29 -4.27
N GLU A 31 -8.78 12.19 -4.54
CA GLU A 31 -9.80 12.38 -3.53
C GLU A 31 -9.86 11.19 -2.59
N VAL A 32 -9.91 11.45 -1.28
CA VAL A 32 -10.00 10.39 -0.27
C VAL A 32 -11.24 10.65 0.59
N GLN A 33 -12.09 9.64 0.71
CA GLN A 33 -13.29 9.69 1.54
C GLN A 33 -13.31 8.51 2.50
N ILE A 34 -13.73 8.77 3.72
CA ILE A 34 -13.85 7.77 4.78
C ILE A 34 -15.31 7.64 5.16
N GLY A 35 -15.83 6.43 5.13
CA GLY A 35 -17.23 6.18 5.43
C GLY A 35 -17.53 4.69 5.59
N PRO A 36 -18.83 4.32 5.71
CA PRO A 36 -19.22 2.92 5.87
C PRO A 36 -19.10 2.18 4.54
N LEU A 37 -18.30 1.12 4.52
CA LEU A 37 -18.11 0.29 3.33
C LEU A 37 -18.51 -1.18 3.55
N GLY A 38 -19.18 -1.50 4.65
CA GLY A 38 -19.59 -2.86 4.94
C GLY A 38 -18.39 -3.80 5.11
N SER A 39 -18.32 -4.86 4.32
CA SER A 39 -17.22 -5.83 4.38
C SER A 39 -15.96 -5.41 3.65
N ARG A 40 -16.00 -4.30 2.93
CA ARG A 40 -14.84 -3.82 2.17
C ARG A 40 -13.95 -2.96 3.05
N CYS A 41 -12.65 -3.16 2.96
CA CYS A 41 -11.69 -2.29 3.66
C CYS A 41 -11.54 -0.96 2.96
N GLY A 42 -11.52 -0.98 1.63
CA GLY A 42 -11.38 0.22 0.83
C GLY A 42 -11.64 -0.10 -0.64
N CYS A 43 -11.67 0.94 -1.44
CA CYS A 43 -11.73 0.77 -2.88
C CYS A 43 -11.13 1.98 -3.58
N TYR A 44 -10.63 1.73 -4.78
CA TYR A 44 -10.18 2.75 -5.69
C TYR A 44 -11.13 2.82 -6.87
N MET A 45 -11.55 4.02 -7.24
CA MET A 45 -12.44 4.24 -8.39
C MET A 45 -11.95 5.40 -9.23
N PHE A 46 -12.02 5.22 -10.55
CA PHE A 46 -11.77 6.26 -11.51
C PHE A 46 -13.12 6.72 -12.07
N LEU A 47 -13.58 7.89 -11.65
CA LEU A 47 -14.91 8.40 -11.96
C LEU A 47 -14.80 9.79 -12.57
N LYS A 48 -15.40 10.00 -13.74
CA LYS A 48 -15.43 11.32 -14.41
C LYS A 48 -14.05 11.97 -14.47
N ASN A 49 -13.07 11.18 -14.85
CA ASN A 49 -11.65 11.61 -14.95
C ASN A 49 -11.04 12.02 -13.61
N HIS A 50 -11.61 11.58 -12.48
CA HIS A 50 -11.07 11.80 -11.15
C HIS A 50 -10.70 10.48 -10.49
N ARG A 51 -9.60 10.49 -9.76
CA ARG A 51 -9.17 9.36 -8.96
C ARG A 51 -9.73 9.52 -7.55
N CYS A 52 -10.44 8.51 -7.07
CA CYS A 52 -11.08 8.51 -5.77
C CYS A 52 -10.72 7.26 -4.98
N ILE A 53 -10.34 7.44 -3.72
CA ILE A 53 -10.10 6.34 -2.78
C ILE A 53 -11.12 6.44 -1.66
N PHE A 54 -11.76 5.32 -1.37
CA PHE A 54 -12.73 5.22 -0.28
C PHE A 54 -12.18 4.26 0.76
N LEU A 55 -12.21 4.65 2.03
CA LEU A 55 -11.71 3.85 3.15
C LEU A 55 -12.84 3.59 4.13
N ASN A 56 -12.87 2.37 4.68
CA ASN A 56 -13.87 2.00 5.66
C ASN A 56 -13.57 2.68 7.00
N GLU A 57 -14.54 3.39 7.54
CA GLU A 57 -14.40 4.10 8.81
C GLU A 57 -14.15 3.18 10.01
N GLU A 58 -14.45 1.89 9.87
CA GLU A 58 -14.25 0.92 10.95
C GLU A 58 -12.81 0.42 11.08
N LEU A 59 -11.92 0.80 10.16
CA LEU A 59 -10.51 0.42 10.23
C LEU A 59 -9.81 1.15 11.38
N SER A 60 -8.86 0.46 12.03
CA SER A 60 -7.94 1.13 12.95
C SER A 60 -7.03 2.06 12.15
N GLU A 61 -6.33 2.97 12.83
CA GLU A 61 -5.39 3.87 12.17
C GLU A 61 -4.33 3.10 11.38
N HIS A 62 -3.81 2.03 11.98
CA HIS A 62 -2.77 1.22 11.35
C HIS A 62 -3.29 0.49 10.11
N GLU A 63 -4.49 -0.10 10.22
CA GLU A 63 -5.15 -0.75 9.09
C GLU A 63 -5.47 0.26 7.98
N MET A 64 -5.93 1.44 8.37
CA MET A 64 -6.28 2.50 7.42
C MET A 64 -5.07 2.95 6.60
N GLU A 65 -3.92 3.07 7.24
CA GLU A 65 -2.68 3.41 6.56
C GLU A 65 -2.29 2.35 5.53
N LEU A 66 -2.40 1.08 5.90
CA LEU A 66 -2.10 -0.03 4.99
C LEU A 66 -3.05 -0.05 3.80
N VAL A 67 -4.35 0.05 4.06
CA VAL A 67 -5.35 0.05 3.00
C VAL A 67 -5.16 1.27 2.09
N MET A 68 -4.91 2.44 2.69
CA MET A 68 -4.64 3.64 1.91
C MET A 68 -3.44 3.47 0.99
N ALA A 69 -2.33 2.90 1.49
CA ALA A 69 -1.14 2.67 0.68
C ALA A 69 -1.43 1.71 -0.48
N HIS A 70 -2.22 0.66 -0.23
CA HIS A 70 -2.64 -0.30 -1.25
C HIS A 70 -3.47 0.38 -2.35
N GLU A 71 -4.49 1.16 -1.94
CA GLU A 71 -5.35 1.86 -2.90
C GLU A 71 -4.59 2.94 -3.65
N LEU A 72 -3.65 3.61 -3.00
CA LEU A 72 -2.77 4.57 -3.65
C LEU A 72 -1.96 3.90 -4.76
N GLY A 73 -1.49 2.68 -4.51
CA GLY A 73 -0.80 1.88 -5.53
C GLY A 73 -1.66 1.67 -6.78
N HIS A 74 -2.94 1.34 -6.59
CA HIS A 74 -3.88 1.23 -7.72
C HIS A 74 -4.05 2.58 -8.42
N ALA A 75 -4.22 3.64 -7.67
CA ALA A 75 -4.43 4.97 -8.24
C ALA A 75 -3.25 5.43 -9.11
N ILE A 76 -2.05 5.04 -8.73
CA ILE A 76 -0.83 5.43 -9.46
C ILE A 76 -0.55 4.48 -10.63
N MET A 77 -0.63 3.17 -10.41
CA MET A 77 -0.22 2.18 -11.41
C MET A 77 -1.37 1.68 -12.28
N HIS A 78 -2.60 1.65 -11.76
CA HIS A 78 -3.77 1.09 -12.43
C HIS A 78 -4.90 2.12 -12.52
N ARG A 79 -4.56 3.31 -12.97
CA ARG A 79 -5.40 4.51 -12.88
C ARG A 79 -6.85 4.31 -13.34
N LYS A 80 -7.05 3.56 -14.43
CA LYS A 80 -8.39 3.40 -15.04
C LYS A 80 -9.13 2.16 -14.56
N GLU A 81 -8.53 1.37 -13.68
CA GLU A 81 -9.15 0.16 -13.16
C GLU A 81 -9.84 0.45 -11.82
N ASN A 82 -11.09 0.00 -11.68
CA ASN A 82 -11.80 0.10 -10.42
C ASN A 82 -11.48 -1.13 -9.57
N CYS A 83 -11.00 -0.92 -8.35
CA CYS A 83 -10.49 -1.98 -7.49
C CYS A 83 -11.12 -1.93 -6.10
N TYR A 84 -11.45 -3.11 -5.54
CA TYR A 84 -12.04 -3.24 -4.21
C TYR A 84 -11.15 -4.12 -3.35
N PHE A 85 -10.88 -3.69 -2.12
CA PHE A 85 -10.13 -4.46 -1.13
C PHE A 85 -11.10 -5.01 -0.08
N ILE A 86 -11.27 -6.32 -0.05
CA ILE A 86 -12.19 -7.00 0.86
C ILE A 86 -11.45 -7.44 2.12
N ARG A 87 -12.00 -7.08 3.30
CA ARG A 87 -11.36 -7.25 4.60
C ARG A 87 -10.86 -8.68 4.87
N ASN A 88 -11.66 -9.68 4.52
CA ASN A 88 -11.33 -11.08 4.83
C ASN A 88 -10.47 -11.76 3.77
N LYS A 89 -10.17 -11.07 2.69
CA LYS A 89 -9.18 -11.55 1.73
C LYS A 89 -7.88 -10.86 2.07
N THR A 90 -7.15 -11.47 2.97
CA THR A 90 -5.81 -11.01 3.30
C THR A 90 -4.98 -10.90 2.02
N LEU A 91 -3.73 -10.53 2.14
CA LEU A 91 -2.82 -10.33 1.01
C LEU A 91 -2.56 -11.57 0.16
N LEU A 92 -3.48 -12.54 0.18
CA LEU A 92 -3.46 -13.74 -0.67
C LEU A 92 -4.10 -13.51 -2.04
N LEU A 93 -4.29 -12.26 -2.41
CA LEU A 93 -4.79 -11.90 -3.72
C LEU A 93 -3.75 -12.25 -4.76
N THR A 94 -4.16 -13.03 -5.76
CA THR A 94 -3.24 -13.61 -6.74
C THR A 94 -3.21 -12.87 -8.07
N SER A 95 -4.12 -11.92 -8.30
CA SER A 95 -4.09 -11.16 -9.55
C SER A 95 -2.85 -10.27 -9.60
N LYS A 96 -2.35 -10.07 -10.79
CA LYS A 96 -1.15 -9.26 -11.00
C LYS A 96 -1.31 -7.85 -10.42
N THR A 97 -2.45 -7.20 -10.66
CA THR A 97 -2.69 -5.83 -10.19
C THR A 97 -2.73 -5.75 -8.67
N GLU A 98 -3.30 -6.76 -8.02
CA GLU A 98 -3.36 -6.80 -6.57
C GLU A 98 -1.99 -7.05 -5.94
N ILE A 99 -1.20 -7.94 -6.54
CA ILE A 99 0.18 -8.18 -6.08
C ILE A 99 1.02 -6.91 -6.23
N GLU A 100 0.85 -6.20 -7.34
CA GLU A 100 1.55 -4.93 -7.55
C GLU A 100 1.15 -3.89 -6.50
N ALA A 101 -0.15 -3.77 -6.21
CA ALA A 101 -0.62 -2.83 -5.20
C ALA A 101 -0.11 -3.19 -3.80
N ASN A 102 -0.06 -4.46 -3.47
CA ASN A 102 0.50 -4.92 -2.20
C ASN A 102 2.01 -4.67 -2.12
N THR A 103 2.72 -4.87 -3.22
CA THR A 103 4.16 -4.58 -3.29
C THR A 103 4.40 -3.07 -3.12
N PHE A 104 3.59 -2.25 -3.76
CA PHE A 104 3.65 -0.79 -3.60
C PHE A 104 3.45 -0.40 -2.13
N ALA A 105 2.42 -0.94 -1.49
CA ALA A 105 2.14 -0.66 -0.08
C ALA A 105 3.31 -1.07 0.81
N ALA A 106 3.86 -2.27 0.61
CA ALA A 106 4.99 -2.77 1.38
C ALA A 106 6.22 -1.88 1.23
N GLU A 107 6.53 -1.48 0.00
CA GLU A 107 7.67 -0.61 -0.29
C GLU A 107 7.50 0.76 0.36
N LEU A 108 6.30 1.32 0.28
CA LEU A 108 6.03 2.65 0.83
C LEU A 108 6.08 2.67 2.36
N LEU A 109 5.46 1.69 3.00
CA LEU A 109 5.28 1.68 4.45
C LEU A 109 6.49 1.15 5.21
N ILE A 110 7.32 0.33 4.58
CA ILE A 110 8.49 -0.28 5.21
C ILE A 110 9.73 0.18 4.46
N SER A 111 10.43 1.16 5.01
CA SER A 111 11.62 1.71 4.37
C SER A 111 12.80 0.73 4.44
N ASP A 112 13.78 0.95 3.57
CA ASP A 112 15.02 0.16 3.58
C ASP A 112 15.74 0.28 4.93
N GLU A 113 15.68 1.47 5.55
CA GLU A 113 16.30 1.71 6.85
C GLU A 113 15.68 0.84 7.94
N VAL A 114 14.36 0.67 7.93
CA VAL A 114 13.67 -0.20 8.89
C VAL A 114 14.15 -1.65 8.73
N ILE A 115 14.32 -2.11 7.49
CA ILE A 115 14.81 -3.46 7.23
C ILE A 115 16.25 -3.62 7.73
N GLN A 116 17.11 -2.64 7.45
CA GLN A 116 18.51 -2.68 7.85
C GLN A 116 18.66 -2.66 9.37
N GLU A 117 17.90 -1.83 10.06
CA GLU A 117 17.92 -1.73 11.51
C GLU A 117 17.45 -3.03 12.19
N ASN A 118 16.65 -3.82 11.51
CA ASN A 118 16.07 -5.05 12.04
C ASN A 118 16.54 -6.29 11.28
N SER A 119 17.72 -6.26 10.70
CA SER A 119 18.25 -7.31 9.82
C SER A 119 18.38 -8.67 10.49
N LYS A 120 18.44 -8.71 11.82
CA LYS A 120 18.57 -9.97 12.57
C LYS A 120 17.23 -10.61 12.92
N LEU A 121 16.12 -9.92 12.66
CA LEU A 121 14.79 -10.43 12.98
C LEU A 121 14.29 -11.36 11.87
N THR A 122 13.54 -12.37 12.29
CA THR A 122 12.83 -13.24 11.35
C THR A 122 11.64 -12.53 10.76
N THR A 123 11.07 -13.07 9.69
CA THR A 123 9.83 -12.55 9.10
C THR A 123 8.70 -12.46 10.13
N GLU A 124 8.58 -13.50 10.96
CA GLU A 124 7.56 -13.49 12.02
C GLU A 124 7.81 -12.40 13.05
N GLN A 125 9.07 -12.20 13.45
CA GLN A 125 9.42 -11.15 14.41
C GLN A 125 9.16 -9.76 13.84
N LEU A 126 9.52 -9.52 12.57
CA LEU A 126 9.23 -8.26 11.89
C LEU A 126 7.72 -8.02 11.79
N SER A 127 6.97 -9.06 11.48
CA SER A 127 5.51 -8.97 11.41
C SER A 127 4.93 -8.48 12.73
N ARG A 128 5.37 -9.04 13.85
CA ARG A 128 4.91 -8.61 15.18
C ARG A 128 5.35 -7.18 15.50
N LEU A 129 6.58 -6.84 15.17
CA LEU A 129 7.13 -5.51 15.45
C LEU A 129 6.39 -4.42 14.68
N LEU A 130 6.16 -4.65 13.39
CA LEU A 130 5.59 -3.63 12.51
C LEU A 130 4.07 -3.67 12.44
N GLY A 131 3.46 -4.77 12.89
CA GLY A 131 2.01 -4.91 12.90
C GLY A 131 1.40 -5.23 11.53
N TYR A 132 2.19 -5.77 10.61
CA TYR A 132 1.71 -6.20 9.31
C TYR A 132 1.74 -7.73 9.20
N GLU A 133 0.87 -8.28 8.35
CA GLU A 133 0.85 -9.72 8.10
C GLU A 133 2.18 -10.19 7.51
N GLN A 134 2.54 -11.45 7.79
CA GLN A 134 3.79 -12.02 7.31
C GLN A 134 3.88 -11.98 5.77
N SER A 135 2.77 -12.17 5.09
CA SER A 135 2.74 -12.12 3.62
C SER A 135 3.21 -10.76 3.09
N LEU A 136 2.85 -9.67 3.76
CA LEU A 136 3.33 -8.34 3.36
C LEU A 136 4.83 -8.19 3.62
N ILE A 137 5.28 -8.67 4.77
CA ILE A 137 6.71 -8.66 5.11
C ILE A 137 7.51 -9.46 4.07
N GLU A 138 7.00 -10.63 3.68
CA GLU A 138 7.65 -11.46 2.66
C GLU A 138 7.78 -10.74 1.32
N LEU A 139 6.72 -10.05 0.89
CA LEU A 139 6.77 -9.24 -0.33
C LEU A 139 7.86 -8.18 -0.23
N ARG A 140 7.92 -7.50 0.91
CA ARG A 140 8.89 -6.44 1.13
C ARG A 140 10.32 -6.95 1.14
N LEU A 141 10.57 -8.05 1.85
CA LEU A 141 11.91 -8.64 1.92
C LEU A 141 12.36 -9.19 0.57
N LYS A 142 11.43 -9.76 -0.19
CA LYS A 142 11.74 -10.24 -1.54
C LYS A 142 12.14 -9.07 -2.45
N SER A 143 11.41 -7.98 -2.39
CA SER A 143 11.73 -6.77 -3.14
C SER A 143 13.09 -6.21 -2.73
N TYR A 144 13.39 -6.21 -1.45
CA TYR A 144 14.68 -5.75 -0.92
C TYR A 144 15.84 -6.60 -1.41
N ARG A 145 15.67 -7.92 -1.45
CA ARG A 145 16.71 -8.85 -1.92
C ARG A 145 16.95 -8.76 -3.42
N ASP A 146 15.96 -8.36 -4.18
CA ASP A 146 16.02 -8.27 -5.64
C ASP A 146 16.62 -6.93 -6.12
N MET A 147 17.19 -6.16 -5.19
CA MET A 147 17.86 -4.90 -5.54
C MET A 147 19.08 -5.09 -6.43
#